data_81c492cbf195ee0a257b6e9a67e616f0
#
_entry.id   81c492cbf195ee0a257b6e9a67e616f0
#
_cell.length_a   1.000
_cell.length_b   1.000
_cell.length_c   1.000
_cell.angle_alpha   90.00
_cell.angle_beta   90.00
_cell.angle_gamma   90.00
#
_symmetry.space_group_name_H-M   'P 1'
#
loop_
_entity.id
_entity.type
_entity.pdbx_description
1 polymer ?
#
loop_
_entity_poly.entity_id
_entity_poly.type
_entity_poly.pdbx_seq_one_letter_code
_entity_poly.pdbx_strand_id
1 'polypeptide(L)'
;MSGFCLLKRFLSRGLVCLILALLPATGFADRIKDLASIAGVRSNQLVGYGLVVGLSGTGDKSLGITLQSMQSMVSRFGMVTDTSGLSGDNSAAVMVTAELPAFTKPGQTLDVTVSTLGPAESLRGGTLLMTPLLGADGETYAIAQGNMVVGGLGVSGDDGSSLTVNVPTVGRVPQGAMVERMVASPFMTGDYLVFNLHRGDFSTAASVAEAINKIFGNDVAVPLDASSIRVRAPGDLSQRVSFASLVEEVIVEPSAPPAQVIVNSRTGTIIIGGNVRVTPAAITHGSLTVRVRENPTLTAQNKTTTEGRKVTTEPAAPLEAKASEIEVTEATARAFVFDPGTELSNIVDAINAVGAAPSDLVAILEALKVSGALRAELIII
;
A
#
# COMPACT_ATOMS: atom_id res chain seq x y z
N MET A 1 -30.25 34.88 -50.92
CA MET A 1 -30.13 33.51 -50.35
C MET A 1 -28.84 33.25 -49.50
N SER A 2 -28.11 34.30 -49.06
CA SER A 2 -26.82 34.12 -48.33
C SER A 2 -26.91 34.23 -46.80
N GLY A 3 -28.01 34.76 -46.23
CA GLY A 3 -28.13 34.96 -44.78
C GLY A 3 -28.46 33.67 -43.96
N PHE A 4 -29.07 32.67 -44.58
CA PHE A 4 -29.55 31.48 -43.92
C PHE A 4 -28.41 30.46 -43.59
N CYS A 5 -27.30 30.54 -44.31
CA CYS A 5 -26.14 29.66 -44.13
C CYS A 5 -25.25 30.07 -42.98
N LEU A 6 -25.16 31.38 -42.71
CA LEU A 6 -24.37 31.94 -41.58
C LEU A 6 -25.04 31.66 -40.22
N LEU A 7 -26.38 31.74 -40.15
CA LEU A 7 -27.14 31.49 -38.93
C LEU A 7 -27.04 30.00 -38.50
N LYS A 8 -27.04 29.05 -39.44
CA LYS A 8 -26.83 27.62 -39.15
C LYS A 8 -25.43 27.32 -38.64
N ARG A 9 -24.40 27.98 -39.11
CA ARG A 9 -23.01 27.81 -38.62
C ARG A 9 -22.81 28.38 -37.21
N PHE A 10 -23.50 29.48 -36.85
CA PHE A 10 -23.43 30.00 -35.47
C PHE A 10 -24.21 29.14 -34.49
N LEU A 11 -25.41 28.60 -34.87
CA LEU A 11 -26.17 27.69 -34.02
C LEU A 11 -25.44 26.35 -33.80
N SER A 12 -24.79 25.80 -34.85
CA SER A 12 -24.04 24.53 -34.70
C SER A 12 -22.77 24.70 -33.82
N ARG A 13 -22.09 25.84 -33.89
CA ARG A 13 -20.96 26.12 -33.02
C ARG A 13 -21.36 26.37 -31.56
N GLY A 14 -22.49 27.06 -31.33
CA GLY A 14 -23.06 27.23 -29.99
C GLY A 14 -23.51 25.91 -29.37
N LEU A 15 -24.12 25.01 -30.16
CA LEU A 15 -24.53 23.69 -29.69
C LEU A 15 -23.35 22.77 -29.36
N VAL A 16 -22.26 22.83 -30.14
CA VAL A 16 -21.03 22.07 -29.86
C VAL A 16 -20.32 22.57 -28.59
N CYS A 17 -20.26 23.89 -28.38
CA CYS A 17 -19.74 24.46 -27.13
C CYS A 17 -20.60 24.11 -25.90
N LEU A 18 -21.93 24.06 -26.06
CA LEU A 18 -22.83 23.66 -24.98
C LEU A 18 -22.70 22.17 -24.62
N ILE A 19 -22.51 21.31 -25.60
CA ILE A 19 -22.29 19.86 -25.42
C ILE A 19 -20.91 19.61 -24.78
N LEU A 20 -19.88 20.39 -25.13
CA LEU A 20 -18.54 20.28 -24.52
C LEU A 20 -18.52 20.76 -23.04
N ALA A 21 -19.41 21.71 -22.69
CA ALA A 21 -19.56 22.19 -21.31
C ALA A 21 -20.34 21.24 -20.39
N LEU A 22 -21.04 20.24 -20.97
CA LEU A 22 -21.82 19.23 -20.26
C LEU A 22 -21.04 17.91 -20.05
N LEU A 23 -19.76 17.81 -20.46
CA LEU A 23 -18.93 16.67 -20.12
C LEU A 23 -18.70 16.71 -18.59
N PRO A 24 -19.17 15.68 -17.83
CA PRO A 24 -18.87 15.61 -16.41
C PRO A 24 -17.35 15.55 -16.28
N ALA A 25 -16.78 16.50 -15.56
CA ALA A 25 -15.41 16.36 -15.07
C ALA A 25 -15.39 15.05 -14.27
N THR A 26 -14.71 14.03 -14.76
CA THR A 26 -14.47 12.80 -14.01
C THR A 26 -13.54 13.17 -12.85
N GLY A 27 -14.13 13.64 -11.75
CA GLY A 27 -13.42 13.76 -10.49
C GLY A 27 -12.97 12.34 -10.09
N PHE A 28 -11.72 12.19 -9.67
CA PHE A 28 -11.22 10.98 -9.04
C PHE A 28 -11.85 10.90 -7.65
N ALA A 29 -13.01 10.26 -7.59
CA ALA A 29 -13.76 10.09 -6.36
C ALA A 29 -13.65 8.63 -5.93
N ASP A 30 -13.08 8.41 -4.75
CA ASP A 30 -12.87 7.08 -4.18
C ASP A 30 -13.96 6.80 -3.13
N ARG A 31 -14.28 5.52 -2.91
CA ARG A 31 -15.20 5.12 -1.84
C ARG A 31 -14.43 5.02 -0.52
N ILE A 32 -15.12 5.24 0.59
CA ILE A 32 -14.48 5.15 1.90
C ILE A 32 -13.82 3.79 2.11
N LYS A 33 -14.41 2.69 1.65
CA LYS A 33 -13.80 1.34 1.76
C LYS A 33 -12.48 1.17 1.02
N ASP A 34 -12.22 2.01 0.01
CA ASP A 34 -10.97 1.99 -0.75
C ASP A 34 -9.89 2.87 -0.07
N LEU A 35 -10.32 3.81 0.80
CA LEU A 35 -9.46 4.76 1.51
C LEU A 35 -9.18 4.36 2.97
N ALA A 36 -10.09 3.61 3.61
CA ALA A 36 -10.04 3.34 5.04
C ALA A 36 -10.47 1.91 5.38
N SER A 37 -10.03 1.46 6.54
CA SER A 37 -10.46 0.20 7.16
C SER A 37 -11.13 0.47 8.51
N ILE A 38 -12.06 -0.40 8.91
CA ILE A 38 -12.74 -0.28 10.20
C ILE A 38 -11.81 -0.80 11.30
N ALA A 39 -11.60 0.01 12.34
CA ALA A 39 -10.78 -0.36 13.49
C ALA A 39 -11.36 -1.58 14.22
N GLY A 40 -10.47 -2.51 14.60
CA GLY A 40 -10.85 -3.76 15.23
C GLY A 40 -11.36 -4.85 14.28
N VAL A 41 -11.42 -4.57 12.98
CA VAL A 41 -11.67 -5.56 11.91
C VAL A 41 -10.34 -5.92 11.29
N ARG A 42 -9.66 -6.89 11.88
CA ARG A 42 -8.34 -7.38 11.42
C ARG A 42 -8.24 -8.89 11.62
N SER A 43 -7.41 -9.53 10.82
CA SER A 43 -7.01 -10.90 11.10
C SER A 43 -6.04 -10.95 12.29
N ASN A 44 -6.11 -12.03 13.07
CA ASN A 44 -5.22 -12.29 14.19
C ASN A 44 -4.36 -13.52 13.88
N GLN A 45 -3.08 -13.43 14.20
CA GLN A 45 -2.17 -14.56 14.03
C GLN A 45 -2.30 -15.49 15.22
N LEU A 46 -2.48 -16.78 14.93
CA LEU A 46 -2.49 -17.85 15.92
C LEU A 46 -1.24 -18.68 15.80
N VAL A 47 -0.70 -19.11 16.94
CA VAL A 47 0.47 -19.96 17.00
C VAL A 47 0.25 -21.09 18.00
N GLY A 48 0.77 -22.27 17.68
CA GLY A 48 0.70 -23.42 18.57
C GLY A 48 1.93 -24.31 18.43
N TYR A 49 2.22 -25.05 19.48
CA TYR A 49 3.20 -26.11 19.47
C TYR A 49 2.49 -27.44 19.36
N GLY A 50 2.91 -28.27 18.39
CA GLY A 50 2.29 -29.57 18.10
C GLY A 50 3.27 -30.66 17.80
N LEU A 51 2.72 -31.85 17.59
CA LEU A 51 3.46 -33.05 17.20
C LEU A 51 2.84 -33.61 15.92
N VAL A 52 3.67 -33.89 14.95
CA VAL A 52 3.32 -34.64 13.74
C VAL A 52 3.78 -36.06 13.92
N VAL A 53 2.92 -37.04 13.60
CA VAL A 53 3.21 -38.49 13.70
C VAL A 53 2.94 -39.16 12.37
N GLY A 54 3.45 -40.40 12.22
CA GLY A 54 3.24 -41.19 11.01
C GLY A 54 4.25 -40.91 9.90
N LEU A 55 5.40 -40.30 10.25
CA LEU A 55 6.50 -40.08 9.32
C LEU A 55 7.24 -41.42 9.05
N SER A 56 7.68 -41.61 7.82
CA SER A 56 8.43 -42.80 7.44
C SER A 56 9.93 -42.66 7.66
N GLY A 57 10.38 -42.59 8.91
CA GLY A 57 11.79 -42.44 9.25
C GLY A 57 12.39 -41.05 9.03
N THR A 58 11.57 -40.05 8.63
CA THR A 58 12.02 -38.68 8.32
C THR A 58 11.81 -37.71 9.48
N GLY A 59 11.48 -38.21 10.67
CA GLY A 59 11.22 -37.39 11.86
C GLY A 59 12.47 -36.88 12.57
N ASP A 60 12.29 -36.39 13.80
CA ASP A 60 13.33 -35.74 14.60
C ASP A 60 14.39 -36.69 15.21
N LYS A 61 14.29 -37.97 14.97
CA LYS A 61 15.20 -38.98 15.49
C LYS A 61 15.28 -38.98 17.03
N SER A 62 16.35 -38.47 17.59
CA SER A 62 16.62 -38.46 19.04
C SER A 62 16.42 -37.11 19.71
N LEU A 63 15.65 -36.16 19.12
CA LEU A 63 15.43 -34.86 19.70
C LEU A 63 14.63 -34.97 21.01
N GLY A 64 15.24 -34.53 22.14
CA GLY A 64 14.67 -34.64 23.47
C GLY A 64 13.30 -33.99 23.63
N ILE A 65 13.04 -32.84 22.98
CA ILE A 65 11.74 -32.16 23.03
C ILE A 65 10.62 -33.00 22.38
N THR A 66 10.91 -33.68 21.28
CA THR A 66 9.97 -34.56 20.59
C THR A 66 9.62 -35.77 21.45
N LEU A 67 10.62 -36.42 22.03
CA LEU A 67 10.44 -37.57 22.93
C LEU A 67 9.65 -37.17 24.18
N GLN A 68 9.97 -36.04 24.81
CA GLN A 68 9.25 -35.53 25.98
C GLN A 68 7.78 -35.21 25.64
N SER A 69 7.53 -34.65 24.47
CA SER A 69 6.17 -34.37 24.00
C SER A 69 5.36 -35.62 23.75
N MET A 70 5.99 -36.63 23.15
CA MET A 70 5.38 -37.98 23.00
C MET A 70 5.04 -38.61 24.35
N GLN A 71 5.96 -38.58 25.28
CA GLN A 71 5.75 -39.10 26.63
C GLN A 71 4.59 -38.35 27.35
N SER A 72 4.58 -37.06 27.28
CA SER A 72 3.52 -36.21 27.88
C SER A 72 2.16 -36.54 27.25
N MET A 73 2.09 -36.79 25.97
CA MET A 73 0.86 -37.14 25.28
C MET A 73 0.37 -38.55 25.65
N VAL A 74 1.26 -39.52 25.61
CA VAL A 74 0.94 -40.93 25.97
C VAL A 74 0.47 -41.02 27.42
N SER A 75 1.07 -40.23 28.33
CA SER A 75 0.67 -40.19 29.72
C SER A 75 -0.76 -39.64 29.93
N ARG A 76 -1.22 -38.69 29.07
CA ARG A 76 -2.63 -38.22 29.08
C ARG A 76 -3.65 -39.31 28.75
N PHE A 77 -3.23 -40.33 28.01
CA PHE A 77 -4.06 -41.53 27.74
C PHE A 77 -3.92 -42.60 28.84
N GLY A 78 -3.29 -42.28 29.95
CA GLY A 78 -3.15 -43.18 31.09
C GLY A 78 -2.05 -44.24 30.97
N MET A 79 -1.19 -44.11 29.94
CA MET A 79 -0.06 -45.01 29.75
C MET A 79 1.22 -44.40 30.31
N VAL A 80 1.93 -45.13 31.14
CA VAL A 80 3.25 -44.77 31.65
C VAL A 80 4.33 -45.42 30.80
N THR A 81 5.07 -44.64 30.04
CA THR A 81 6.15 -45.13 29.20
C THR A 81 7.43 -44.36 29.51
N ASP A 82 8.54 -45.09 29.59
CA ASP A 82 9.86 -44.47 29.69
C ASP A 82 10.32 -44.00 28.29
N THR A 83 11.05 -42.89 28.24
CA THR A 83 11.60 -42.32 27.00
C THR A 83 12.63 -43.24 26.34
N SER A 84 13.25 -44.18 27.09
CA SER A 84 14.24 -45.11 26.57
C SER A 84 13.72 -46.08 25.50
N GLY A 85 12.39 -46.25 25.42
CA GLY A 85 11.72 -47.09 24.42
C GLY A 85 11.06 -46.34 23.28
N LEU A 86 11.15 -45.04 23.26
CA LEU A 86 10.53 -44.16 22.23
C LEU A 86 11.59 -43.77 21.20
N SER A 87 11.23 -43.86 19.91
CA SER A 87 12.02 -43.28 18.81
C SER A 87 11.26 -42.11 18.17
N GLY A 88 11.98 -41.04 17.92
CA GLY A 88 11.46 -39.86 17.20
C GLY A 88 11.48 -40.02 15.68
N ASP A 89 11.91 -41.16 15.14
CA ASP A 89 12.06 -41.36 13.69
C ASP A 89 10.76 -41.15 12.90
N ASN A 90 9.63 -41.48 13.51
CA ASN A 90 8.31 -41.36 12.88
C ASN A 90 7.51 -40.18 13.41
N SER A 91 8.15 -39.25 14.12
CA SER A 91 7.50 -38.10 14.68
C SER A 91 8.38 -36.84 14.64
N ALA A 92 7.75 -35.67 14.60
CA ALA A 92 8.45 -34.41 14.58
C ALA A 92 7.72 -33.34 15.44
N ALA A 93 8.49 -32.61 16.23
CA ALA A 93 8.01 -31.41 16.91
C ALA A 93 7.84 -30.28 15.91
N VAL A 94 6.68 -29.62 15.94
CA VAL A 94 6.31 -28.62 14.94
C VAL A 94 5.74 -27.37 15.57
N MET A 95 6.01 -26.23 14.91
CA MET A 95 5.28 -25.00 15.09
C MET A 95 4.10 -24.96 14.12
N VAL A 96 2.95 -24.62 14.63
CA VAL A 96 1.70 -24.56 13.89
C VAL A 96 1.22 -23.14 13.88
N THR A 97 0.95 -22.57 12.71
CA THR A 97 0.47 -21.19 12.56
C THR A 97 -0.81 -21.17 11.74
N ALA A 98 -1.73 -20.30 12.11
CA ALA A 98 -2.95 -20.03 11.35
C ALA A 98 -3.30 -18.55 11.42
N GLU A 99 -4.03 -18.08 10.43
CA GLU A 99 -4.60 -16.76 10.41
C GLU A 99 -6.10 -16.87 10.75
N LEU A 100 -6.52 -16.18 11.81
CA LEU A 100 -7.91 -16.08 12.24
C LEU A 100 -8.52 -14.81 11.68
N PRO A 101 -9.34 -14.87 10.64
CA PRO A 101 -10.02 -13.70 10.09
C PRO A 101 -10.94 -13.04 11.12
N ALA A 102 -11.21 -11.74 10.91
CA ALA A 102 -12.18 -11.04 11.72
C ALA A 102 -13.57 -11.70 11.63
N PHE A 103 -14.31 -11.67 12.72
CA PHE A 103 -15.68 -12.20 12.80
C PHE A 103 -15.82 -13.72 12.59
N THR A 104 -14.73 -14.46 12.54
CA THR A 104 -14.80 -15.92 12.45
C THR A 104 -15.49 -16.49 13.69
N LYS A 105 -16.49 -17.36 13.47
CA LYS A 105 -17.32 -17.92 14.53
C LYS A 105 -16.85 -19.32 14.93
N PRO A 106 -17.15 -19.76 16.18
CA PRO A 106 -16.92 -21.14 16.58
C PRO A 106 -17.52 -22.15 15.61
N GLY A 107 -16.80 -23.21 15.32
CA GLY A 107 -17.15 -24.23 14.34
C GLY A 107 -16.72 -23.97 12.90
N GLN A 108 -16.21 -22.78 12.58
CA GLN A 108 -15.59 -22.52 11.29
C GLN A 108 -14.17 -23.11 11.24
N THR A 109 -13.73 -23.47 10.06
CA THR A 109 -12.42 -24.08 9.83
C THR A 109 -11.43 -23.09 9.21
N LEU A 110 -10.14 -23.28 9.56
CA LEU A 110 -9.03 -22.47 9.07
C LEU A 110 -7.96 -23.38 8.46
N ASP A 111 -7.27 -22.85 7.48
CA ASP A 111 -6.06 -23.46 6.96
C ASP A 111 -4.92 -23.28 7.96
N VAL A 112 -4.09 -24.31 8.09
CA VAL A 112 -2.99 -24.32 9.02
C VAL A 112 -1.68 -24.57 8.29
N THR A 113 -0.65 -23.82 8.66
CA THR A 113 0.72 -24.05 8.21
C THR A 113 1.51 -24.68 9.34
N VAL A 114 2.23 -25.73 9.04
CA VAL A 114 3.00 -26.52 9.99
C VAL A 114 4.46 -26.56 9.56
N SER A 115 5.37 -26.18 10.45
CA SER A 115 6.80 -26.11 10.20
C SER A 115 7.57 -26.86 11.26
N THR A 116 8.62 -27.61 10.89
CA THR A 116 9.43 -28.37 11.85
C THR A 116 10.21 -27.43 12.76
N LEU A 117 10.35 -27.80 14.03
CA LEU A 117 11.23 -27.16 15.00
C LEU A 117 12.58 -27.90 15.13
N GLY A 118 12.56 -29.16 14.78
CA GLY A 118 13.70 -30.05 14.91
C GLY A 118 14.36 -30.40 13.56
N PRO A 119 15.25 -31.39 13.57
CA PRO A 119 16.01 -31.81 12.39
C PRO A 119 15.23 -32.75 11.47
N ALA A 120 13.91 -32.83 11.57
CA ALA A 120 13.10 -33.66 10.70
C ALA A 120 13.34 -33.34 9.22
N GLU A 121 13.58 -34.36 8.43
CA GLU A 121 13.93 -34.25 7.01
C GLU A 121 12.71 -33.95 6.13
N SER A 122 11.53 -34.48 6.52
CA SER A 122 10.29 -34.30 5.79
C SER A 122 9.06 -34.54 6.67
N LEU A 123 8.02 -33.75 6.47
CA LEU A 123 6.71 -33.91 7.11
C LEU A 123 5.71 -34.68 6.22
N ARG A 124 6.16 -35.20 5.08
CA ARG A 124 5.28 -35.87 4.12
C ARG A 124 4.68 -37.19 4.70
N GLY A 125 3.36 -37.31 4.49
CA GLY A 125 2.60 -38.48 5.00
C GLY A 125 2.25 -38.39 6.48
N GLY A 126 2.74 -37.39 7.19
CA GLY A 126 2.46 -37.18 8.60
C GLY A 126 1.04 -36.64 8.87
N THR A 127 0.60 -36.89 10.10
CA THR A 127 -0.65 -36.36 10.64
C THR A 127 -0.35 -35.46 11.83
N LEU A 128 -0.85 -34.24 11.82
CA LEU A 128 -0.78 -33.31 12.94
C LEU A 128 -1.75 -33.79 14.02
N LEU A 129 -1.25 -33.98 15.22
CA LEU A 129 -2.06 -34.29 16.39
C LEU A 129 -2.73 -33.04 16.94
N MET A 130 -3.78 -33.25 17.74
CA MET A 130 -4.56 -32.16 18.35
C MET A 130 -3.66 -31.12 19.02
N THR A 131 -3.66 -29.94 18.46
CA THR A 131 -2.76 -28.84 18.82
C THR A 131 -3.58 -27.58 19.09
N PRO A 132 -3.56 -27.02 20.31
CA PRO A 132 -4.20 -25.74 20.59
C PRO A 132 -3.43 -24.61 19.91
N LEU A 133 -4.15 -23.71 19.27
CA LEU A 133 -3.64 -22.49 18.66
C LEU A 133 -3.97 -21.29 19.55
N LEU A 134 -2.94 -20.60 19.99
CA LEU A 134 -2.99 -19.50 20.93
C LEU A 134 -2.91 -18.15 20.20
N GLY A 135 -3.67 -17.18 20.68
CA GLY A 135 -3.51 -15.79 20.29
C GLY A 135 -2.35 -15.11 21.04
N ALA A 136 -2.13 -13.84 20.73
CA ALA A 136 -1.10 -13.02 21.39
C ALA A 136 -1.34 -12.81 22.89
N ASP A 137 -2.58 -13.00 23.36
CA ASP A 137 -3.01 -12.95 24.76
C ASP A 137 -2.79 -14.26 25.52
N GLY A 138 -2.32 -15.32 24.85
CA GLY A 138 -2.10 -16.64 25.40
C GLY A 138 -3.36 -17.50 25.52
N GLU A 139 -4.51 -17.02 25.06
CA GLU A 139 -5.75 -17.77 25.06
C GLU A 139 -5.88 -18.64 23.82
N THR A 140 -6.54 -19.81 23.97
CA THR A 140 -6.77 -20.75 22.86
C THR A 140 -8.00 -20.28 22.04
N TYR A 141 -7.81 -20.05 20.76
CA TYR A 141 -8.85 -19.64 19.80
C TYR A 141 -9.25 -20.71 18.82
N ALA A 142 -8.36 -21.62 18.49
CA ALA A 142 -8.64 -22.74 17.59
C ALA A 142 -7.88 -23.99 18.01
N ILE A 143 -8.35 -25.14 17.54
CA ILE A 143 -7.68 -26.43 17.72
C ILE A 143 -7.35 -27.00 16.34
N ALA A 144 -6.06 -27.25 16.08
CA ALA A 144 -5.59 -27.79 14.82
C ALA A 144 -5.34 -29.30 14.90
N GLN A 145 -5.74 -30.00 13.84
CA GLN A 145 -5.51 -31.43 13.69
C GLN A 145 -5.72 -31.86 12.24
N GLY A 146 -5.02 -32.85 11.73
CA GLY A 146 -5.30 -33.41 10.42
C GLY A 146 -4.10 -33.89 9.63
N ASN A 147 -4.38 -34.43 8.46
CA ASN A 147 -3.35 -34.97 7.57
C ASN A 147 -2.63 -33.84 6.84
N MET A 148 -1.32 -33.95 6.75
CA MET A 148 -0.49 -32.91 6.15
C MET A 148 -0.38 -33.08 4.64
N VAL A 149 -0.47 -31.92 3.95
CA VAL A 149 -0.13 -31.80 2.54
C VAL A 149 1.21 -31.06 2.43
N VAL A 150 2.22 -31.76 1.96
CA VAL A 150 3.58 -31.24 1.80
C VAL A 150 3.91 -31.17 0.32
N GLY A 151 4.26 -29.96 -0.15
CA GLY A 151 4.56 -29.68 -1.55
C GLY A 151 5.97 -30.02 -2.00
N GLY A 152 6.84 -30.45 -1.10
CA GLY A 152 8.25 -30.77 -1.36
C GLY A 152 8.53 -32.28 -1.42
N LEU A 153 9.63 -32.65 -2.10
CA LEU A 153 10.21 -33.99 -2.10
C LEU A 153 11.66 -33.88 -1.63
N GLY A 154 11.99 -34.51 -0.53
CA GLY A 154 13.36 -34.72 -0.07
C GLY A 154 13.68 -36.22 -0.14
N VAL A 155 14.75 -36.57 -0.81
CA VAL A 155 15.28 -37.92 -0.86
C VAL A 155 16.77 -37.83 -0.56
N SER A 156 17.22 -38.55 0.47
CA SER A 156 18.63 -38.73 0.79
C SER A 156 19.03 -40.18 0.53
N GLY A 157 20.15 -40.36 -0.14
CA GLY A 157 20.74 -41.67 -0.36
C GLY A 157 21.75 -42.02 0.74
N ASP A 158 21.96 -43.32 1.00
CA ASP A 158 22.96 -43.81 1.97
C ASP A 158 24.40 -43.48 1.57
N ASP A 159 24.60 -43.04 0.31
CA ASP A 159 25.88 -42.58 -0.24
C ASP A 159 26.17 -41.09 0.03
N GLY A 160 25.29 -40.40 0.77
CA GLY A 160 25.39 -38.98 1.05
C GLY A 160 24.84 -38.06 -0.04
N SER A 161 24.27 -38.61 -1.11
CA SER A 161 23.56 -37.81 -2.12
C SER A 161 22.21 -37.36 -1.60
N SER A 162 21.81 -36.10 -1.82
CA SER A 162 20.49 -35.64 -1.45
C SER A 162 19.88 -34.81 -2.59
N LEU A 163 18.62 -35.10 -2.90
CA LEU A 163 17.81 -34.33 -3.84
C LEU A 163 16.64 -33.70 -3.07
N THR A 164 16.64 -32.39 -2.94
CA THR A 164 15.53 -31.64 -2.33
C THR A 164 14.87 -30.81 -3.38
N VAL A 165 13.58 -31.03 -3.62
CA VAL A 165 12.73 -30.22 -4.48
C VAL A 165 11.70 -29.53 -3.62
N ASN A 166 11.71 -28.21 -3.56
CA ASN A 166 10.95 -27.39 -2.63
C ASN A 166 11.32 -27.65 -1.16
N VAL A 167 10.49 -27.19 -0.20
CA VAL A 167 10.76 -27.30 1.23
C VAL A 167 9.91 -28.42 1.83
N PRO A 168 10.47 -29.61 2.10
CA PRO A 168 9.70 -30.75 2.65
C PRO A 168 9.41 -30.62 4.15
N THR A 169 10.05 -29.70 4.84
CA THR A 169 9.93 -29.44 6.28
C THR A 169 8.78 -28.49 6.64
N VAL A 170 8.06 -27.97 5.63
CA VAL A 170 6.86 -27.16 5.79
C VAL A 170 5.70 -27.82 5.06
N GLY A 171 4.57 -27.93 5.72
CA GLY A 171 3.34 -28.46 5.15
C GLY A 171 2.12 -27.63 5.53
N ARG A 172 1.00 -27.93 4.90
CA ARG A 172 -0.30 -27.33 5.21
C ARG A 172 -1.30 -28.42 5.59
N VAL A 173 -2.21 -28.07 6.48
CA VAL A 173 -3.40 -28.88 6.76
C VAL A 173 -4.61 -28.02 6.32
N PRO A 174 -5.15 -28.27 5.11
CA PRO A 174 -6.31 -27.55 4.63
C PRO A 174 -7.50 -27.75 5.56
N GLN A 175 -8.14 -26.66 5.98
CA GLN A 175 -9.24 -26.67 6.95
C GLN A 175 -8.92 -27.43 8.24
N GLY A 176 -7.65 -27.50 8.60
CA GLY A 176 -7.13 -28.34 9.67
C GLY A 176 -7.34 -27.78 11.08
N ALA A 177 -7.70 -26.51 11.24
CA ALA A 177 -8.04 -25.98 12.55
C ALA A 177 -9.53 -25.63 12.63
N MET A 178 -10.15 -25.99 13.75
CA MET A 178 -11.51 -25.58 14.08
C MET A 178 -11.46 -24.44 15.10
N VAL A 179 -12.21 -23.38 14.84
CA VAL A 179 -12.32 -22.23 15.75
C VAL A 179 -13.21 -22.59 16.93
N GLU A 180 -12.70 -22.40 18.13
CA GLU A 180 -13.40 -22.65 19.39
C GLU A 180 -13.93 -21.37 20.03
N ARG A 181 -13.22 -20.24 19.82
CA ARG A 181 -13.56 -18.96 20.41
C ARG A 181 -13.44 -17.83 19.41
N MET A 182 -14.40 -16.91 19.42
CA MET A 182 -14.39 -15.70 18.64
C MET A 182 -13.56 -14.63 19.33
N VAL A 183 -12.80 -13.83 18.56
CA VAL A 183 -12.12 -12.64 19.07
C VAL A 183 -13.13 -11.51 19.28
N ALA A 184 -13.11 -10.91 20.45
CA ALA A 184 -13.91 -9.73 20.72
C ALA A 184 -13.43 -8.55 19.86
N SER A 185 -14.34 -7.90 19.17
CA SER A 185 -14.04 -6.72 18.35
C SER A 185 -14.83 -5.51 18.85
N PRO A 186 -14.21 -4.33 18.94
CA PRO A 186 -14.90 -3.07 19.22
C PRO A 186 -16.06 -2.78 18.25
N PHE A 187 -16.01 -3.33 17.06
CA PHE A 187 -17.10 -3.26 16.09
C PHE A 187 -18.43 -3.77 16.67
N MET A 188 -18.39 -4.78 17.57
CA MET A 188 -19.60 -5.43 18.07
C MET A 188 -20.20 -4.74 19.29
N THR A 189 -19.42 -4.01 20.09
CA THR A 189 -19.80 -3.57 21.43
C THR A 189 -19.82 -2.05 21.64
N GLY A 190 -19.21 -1.27 20.76
CA GLY A 190 -19.08 0.18 20.92
C GLY A 190 -20.29 0.96 20.37
N ASP A 191 -20.50 2.21 20.79
CA ASP A 191 -21.48 3.15 20.23
C ASP A 191 -20.95 3.88 18.98
N TYR A 192 -19.72 3.59 18.59
CA TYR A 192 -19.02 4.22 17.49
C TYR A 192 -18.33 3.16 16.64
N LEU A 193 -18.18 3.49 15.35
CA LEU A 193 -17.22 2.88 14.46
C LEU A 193 -16.06 3.84 14.29
N VAL A 194 -14.85 3.32 14.24
CA VAL A 194 -13.65 4.11 13.92
C VAL A 194 -13.14 3.63 12.58
N PHE A 195 -13.05 4.55 11.62
CA PHE A 195 -12.46 4.29 10.32
C PHE A 195 -11.02 4.80 10.34
N ASN A 196 -10.08 3.93 10.01
CA ASN A 196 -8.67 4.25 9.91
C ASN A 196 -8.28 4.36 8.46
N LEU A 197 -7.86 5.56 8.03
CA LEU A 197 -7.34 5.80 6.69
C LEU A 197 -6.06 4.98 6.46
N HIS A 198 -5.92 4.38 5.30
CA HIS A 198 -4.72 3.65 4.91
C HIS A 198 -3.50 4.58 4.82
N ARG A 199 -3.75 5.85 4.52
CA ARG A 199 -2.75 6.91 4.49
C ARG A 199 -3.23 8.09 5.31
N GLY A 200 -2.50 8.42 6.38
CA GLY A 200 -2.84 9.52 7.25
C GLY A 200 -2.70 10.88 6.55
N ASP A 201 -3.79 11.64 6.49
CA ASP A 201 -3.84 13.01 5.98
C ASP A 201 -5.00 13.75 6.62
N PHE A 202 -4.72 14.89 7.25
CA PHE A 202 -5.71 15.69 7.94
C PHE A 202 -6.81 16.21 7.01
N SER A 203 -6.45 16.61 5.80
CA SER A 203 -7.40 17.13 4.81
C SER A 203 -8.34 16.02 4.33
N THR A 204 -7.80 14.84 4.02
CA THR A 204 -8.62 13.68 3.64
C THR A 204 -9.51 13.22 4.79
N ALA A 205 -9.01 13.20 6.03
CA ALA A 205 -9.82 12.85 7.20
C ALA A 205 -11.00 13.82 7.40
N ALA A 206 -10.77 15.11 7.20
CA ALA A 206 -11.83 16.12 7.25
C ALA A 206 -12.85 15.94 6.10
N SER A 207 -12.38 15.71 4.87
CA SER A 207 -13.26 15.47 3.71
C SER A 207 -14.13 14.23 3.87
N VAL A 208 -13.58 13.15 4.43
CA VAL A 208 -14.33 11.92 4.73
C VAL A 208 -15.41 12.19 5.79
N ALA A 209 -15.06 12.89 6.88
CA ALA A 209 -16.03 13.23 7.91
C ALA A 209 -17.15 14.14 7.38
N GLU A 210 -16.82 15.12 6.55
CA GLU A 210 -17.80 16.00 5.91
C GLU A 210 -18.73 15.23 4.95
N ALA A 211 -18.20 14.32 4.13
CA ALA A 211 -18.99 13.52 3.23
C ALA A 211 -19.98 12.61 3.97
N ILE A 212 -19.56 12.00 5.09
CA ILE A 212 -20.44 11.19 5.95
C ILE A 212 -21.51 12.09 6.57
N ASN A 213 -21.12 13.25 7.12
CA ASN A 213 -22.05 14.18 7.78
C ASN A 213 -23.09 14.75 6.81
N LYS A 214 -22.73 14.95 5.55
CA LYS A 214 -23.66 15.40 4.50
C LYS A 214 -24.79 14.40 4.23
N ILE A 215 -24.54 13.11 4.42
CA ILE A 215 -25.51 12.04 4.12
C ILE A 215 -26.30 11.67 5.39
N PHE A 216 -25.61 11.50 6.53
CA PHE A 216 -26.18 10.93 7.74
C PHE A 216 -26.57 11.98 8.80
N GLY A 217 -26.21 13.25 8.60
CA GLY A 217 -26.52 14.34 9.51
C GLY A 217 -25.27 14.88 10.22
N ASN A 218 -25.40 16.09 10.78
CA ASN A 218 -24.28 16.76 11.43
C ASN A 218 -23.80 16.01 12.67
N ASP A 219 -22.49 16.05 12.91
CA ASP A 219 -21.82 15.46 14.07
C ASP A 219 -21.91 13.92 14.18
N VAL A 220 -22.29 13.23 13.10
CA VAL A 220 -22.25 11.75 13.04
C VAL A 220 -20.81 11.28 12.90
N ALA A 221 -20.03 11.95 12.05
CA ALA A 221 -18.61 11.67 11.83
C ALA A 221 -17.75 12.82 12.35
N VAL A 222 -16.72 12.49 13.13
CA VAL A 222 -15.74 13.45 13.70
C VAL A 222 -14.35 12.92 13.47
N PRO A 223 -13.46 13.68 12.79
CA PRO A 223 -12.06 13.29 12.67
C PRO A 223 -11.38 13.40 14.04
N LEU A 224 -10.66 12.37 14.44
CA LEU A 224 -9.92 12.34 15.70
C LEU A 224 -8.46 12.80 15.49
N ASP A 225 -7.87 12.35 14.39
CA ASP A 225 -6.50 12.65 13.98
C ASP A 225 -6.36 12.52 12.45
N ALA A 226 -5.13 12.56 11.94
CA ALA A 226 -4.85 12.47 10.50
C ALA A 226 -5.29 11.14 9.86
N SER A 227 -5.46 10.09 10.66
CA SER A 227 -5.74 8.74 10.16
C SER A 227 -7.07 8.17 10.67
N SER A 228 -7.64 8.71 11.75
CA SER A 228 -8.77 8.09 12.44
C SER A 228 -10.00 9.00 12.41
N ILE A 229 -11.13 8.45 11.99
CA ILE A 229 -12.43 9.11 11.95
C ILE A 229 -13.41 8.29 12.78
N ARG A 230 -13.98 8.91 13.79
CA ARG A 230 -15.01 8.31 14.64
C ARG A 230 -16.38 8.60 14.06
N VAL A 231 -17.18 7.57 13.85
CA VAL A 231 -18.53 7.65 13.30
C VAL A 231 -19.53 7.05 14.30
N ARG A 232 -20.54 7.80 14.69
CA ARG A 232 -21.60 7.31 15.58
C ARG A 232 -22.39 6.24 14.86
N ALA A 233 -22.53 5.07 15.49
CA ALA A 233 -23.18 3.91 14.89
C ALA A 233 -24.36 3.44 15.74
N PRO A 234 -25.36 2.77 15.14
CA PRO A 234 -26.45 2.14 15.87
C PRO A 234 -25.96 1.12 16.90
N GLY A 235 -26.66 0.99 18.03
CA GLY A 235 -26.36 -0.02 19.07
C GLY A 235 -26.75 -1.44 18.65
N ASP A 236 -27.79 -1.61 17.83
CA ASP A 236 -28.17 -2.90 17.27
C ASP A 236 -27.17 -3.39 16.21
N LEU A 237 -26.72 -4.65 16.36
CA LEU A 237 -25.67 -5.22 15.52
C LEU A 237 -26.08 -5.32 14.04
N SER A 238 -27.34 -5.66 13.76
CA SER A 238 -27.81 -5.81 12.37
C SER A 238 -27.92 -4.46 11.67
N GLN A 239 -28.40 -3.45 12.38
CA GLN A 239 -28.45 -2.07 11.89
C GLN A 239 -27.04 -1.51 11.71
N ARG A 240 -26.10 -1.88 12.59
CA ARG A 240 -24.70 -1.47 12.53
C ARG A 240 -23.99 -2.00 11.29
N VAL A 241 -24.20 -3.27 10.93
CA VAL A 241 -23.66 -3.86 9.72
C VAL A 241 -24.19 -3.13 8.48
N SER A 242 -25.50 -2.89 8.43
CA SER A 242 -26.12 -2.13 7.34
C SER A 242 -25.60 -0.69 7.27
N PHE A 243 -25.46 -0.04 8.42
CA PHE A 243 -24.90 1.30 8.50
C PHE A 243 -23.44 1.34 8.04
N ALA A 244 -22.60 0.41 8.50
CA ALA A 244 -21.21 0.31 8.06
C ALA A 244 -21.11 0.16 6.54
N SER A 245 -21.91 -0.72 5.93
CA SER A 245 -21.99 -0.91 4.49
C SER A 245 -22.36 0.37 3.74
N LEU A 246 -23.31 1.15 4.27
CA LEU A 246 -23.69 2.43 3.67
C LEU A 246 -22.56 3.47 3.77
N VAL A 247 -21.86 3.52 4.90
CA VAL A 247 -20.72 4.43 5.08
C VAL A 247 -19.56 4.05 4.17
N GLU A 248 -19.27 2.76 4.00
CA GLU A 248 -18.22 2.26 3.11
C GLU A 248 -18.43 2.62 1.63
N GLU A 249 -19.70 2.75 1.20
CA GLU A 249 -20.03 3.14 -0.19
C GLU A 249 -20.10 4.66 -0.41
N VAL A 250 -19.90 5.48 0.63
CA VAL A 250 -19.85 6.94 0.48
C VAL A 250 -18.65 7.32 -0.38
N ILE A 251 -18.92 8.17 -1.35
CA ILE A 251 -17.93 8.69 -2.30
C ILE A 251 -17.28 9.94 -1.72
N VAL A 252 -15.96 9.99 -1.74
CA VAL A 252 -15.13 11.09 -1.21
C VAL A 252 -14.08 11.47 -2.24
N GLU A 253 -13.81 12.76 -2.37
CA GLU A 253 -12.64 13.25 -3.09
C GLU A 253 -11.47 13.39 -2.09
N PRO A 254 -10.49 12.46 -2.12
CA PRO A 254 -9.34 12.57 -1.22
C PRO A 254 -8.47 13.77 -1.62
N SER A 255 -7.80 14.35 -0.65
CA SER A 255 -6.78 15.38 -0.92
C SER A 255 -5.67 14.84 -1.81
N ALA A 256 -5.13 15.70 -2.65
CA ALA A 256 -3.98 15.34 -3.48
C ALA A 256 -2.83 14.83 -2.58
N PRO A 257 -2.22 13.68 -2.92
CA PRO A 257 -1.13 13.14 -2.14
C PRO A 257 0.06 14.12 -2.12
N PRO A 258 0.88 14.12 -1.06
CA PRO A 258 2.08 14.95 -1.02
C PRO A 258 2.98 14.60 -2.21
N ALA A 259 3.64 15.62 -2.74
CA ALA A 259 4.58 15.46 -3.83
C ALA A 259 5.73 14.53 -3.42
N GLN A 260 5.88 13.41 -4.13
CA GLN A 260 6.91 12.39 -3.86
C GLN A 260 7.62 11.99 -5.13
N VAL A 261 8.91 11.70 -5.00
CA VAL A 261 9.74 11.11 -6.04
C VAL A 261 10.34 9.83 -5.49
N ILE A 262 10.04 8.71 -6.12
CA ILE A 262 10.57 7.40 -5.73
C ILE A 262 11.58 6.98 -6.80
N VAL A 263 12.79 6.68 -6.39
CA VAL A 263 13.88 6.26 -7.27
C VAL A 263 14.36 4.87 -6.88
N ASN A 264 14.28 3.92 -7.81
CA ASN A 264 14.91 2.63 -7.63
C ASN A 264 16.35 2.71 -8.18
N SER A 265 17.32 2.72 -7.28
CA SER A 265 18.72 2.87 -7.61
C SER A 265 19.29 1.67 -8.41
N ARG A 266 18.70 0.48 -8.24
CA ARG A 266 19.14 -0.74 -8.92
C ARG A 266 18.64 -0.83 -10.36
N THR A 267 17.39 -0.43 -10.62
CA THR A 267 16.76 -0.53 -11.94
C THR A 267 16.76 0.79 -12.71
N GLY A 268 17.09 1.92 -12.04
CA GLY A 268 17.03 3.26 -12.63
C GLY A 268 15.59 3.76 -12.86
N THR A 269 14.58 3.09 -12.30
CA THR A 269 13.19 3.50 -12.44
C THR A 269 12.90 4.70 -11.56
N ILE A 270 12.34 5.77 -12.14
CA ILE A 270 11.92 6.97 -11.43
C ILE A 270 10.40 7.08 -11.51
N ILE A 271 9.75 7.23 -10.36
CA ILE A 271 8.31 7.46 -10.25
C ILE A 271 8.12 8.87 -9.67
N ILE A 272 7.47 9.73 -10.43
CA ILE A 272 7.16 11.10 -10.03
C ILE A 272 5.68 11.14 -9.70
N GLY A 273 5.36 11.37 -8.42
CA GLY A 273 3.99 11.44 -7.93
C GLY A 273 3.53 12.88 -7.74
N GLY A 274 2.26 13.15 -8.11
CA GLY A 274 1.62 14.42 -7.85
C GLY A 274 2.29 15.63 -8.53
N ASN A 275 2.05 16.81 -7.97
CA ASN A 275 2.58 18.09 -8.46
C ASN A 275 4.01 18.35 -7.93
N VAL A 276 4.99 17.57 -8.38
CA VAL A 276 6.40 17.80 -8.01
C VAL A 276 6.94 18.98 -8.79
N ARG A 277 7.29 20.05 -8.08
CA ARG A 277 7.83 21.28 -8.67
C ARG A 277 9.27 21.53 -8.22
N VAL A 278 10.05 22.13 -9.10
CA VAL A 278 11.43 22.51 -8.82
C VAL A 278 11.51 24.05 -8.81
N THR A 279 12.12 24.59 -7.76
CA THR A 279 12.43 26.03 -7.67
C THR A 279 13.71 26.34 -8.45
N PRO A 280 13.96 27.63 -8.83
CA PRO A 280 15.15 28.02 -9.56
C PRO A 280 16.43 27.51 -8.90
N ALA A 281 17.21 26.73 -9.62
CA ALA A 281 18.46 26.18 -9.15
C ALA A 281 19.39 25.89 -10.34
N ALA A 282 20.70 25.86 -10.08
CA ALA A 282 21.70 25.41 -11.02
C ALA A 282 22.50 24.28 -10.39
N ILE A 283 22.54 23.14 -11.05
CA ILE A 283 23.27 21.96 -10.60
C ILE A 283 24.19 21.51 -11.71
N THR A 284 25.43 21.21 -11.35
CA THR A 284 26.41 20.64 -12.27
C THR A 284 26.85 19.29 -11.72
N HIS A 285 26.69 18.24 -12.52
CA HIS A 285 27.13 16.90 -12.19
C HIS A 285 27.93 16.31 -13.37
N GLY A 286 29.24 16.09 -13.19
CA GLY A 286 30.13 15.68 -14.27
C GLY A 286 30.13 16.67 -15.44
N SER A 287 29.77 16.21 -16.64
CA SER A 287 29.62 17.03 -17.84
C SER A 287 28.24 17.63 -18.04
N LEU A 288 27.28 17.32 -17.13
CA LEU A 288 25.89 17.80 -17.19
C LEU A 288 25.69 19.02 -16.30
N THR A 289 25.09 20.07 -16.85
CA THR A 289 24.69 21.26 -16.08
C THR A 289 23.18 21.48 -16.24
N VAL A 290 22.46 21.46 -15.13
CA VAL A 290 21.01 21.71 -15.08
C VAL A 290 20.77 23.08 -14.43
N ARG A 291 20.09 24.00 -15.13
CA ARG A 291 19.74 25.32 -14.60
C ARG A 291 18.22 25.54 -14.70
N VAL A 292 17.59 25.89 -13.61
CA VAL A 292 16.19 26.35 -13.53
C VAL A 292 16.21 27.84 -13.27
N ARG A 293 15.67 28.65 -14.18
CA ARG A 293 15.63 30.13 -14.06
C ARG A 293 14.21 30.61 -13.89
N GLU A 294 14.07 31.74 -13.22
CA GLU A 294 12.80 32.47 -13.08
C GLU A 294 12.65 33.40 -14.27
N ASN A 295 11.65 33.15 -15.13
CA ASN A 295 11.27 34.08 -16.19
C ASN A 295 10.14 34.96 -15.66
N PRO A 296 10.35 36.25 -15.43
CA PRO A 296 9.27 37.15 -15.06
C PRO A 296 8.30 37.31 -16.24
N THR A 297 7.09 36.80 -16.09
CA THR A 297 5.99 37.03 -17.01
C THR A 297 5.59 38.51 -16.85
N LEU A 298 6.07 39.34 -17.74
CA LEU A 298 5.64 40.75 -17.82
C LEU A 298 4.22 40.78 -18.40
N THR A 299 3.24 40.92 -17.52
CA THR A 299 1.86 41.19 -17.92
C THR A 299 1.83 42.60 -18.48
N ALA A 300 1.61 42.75 -19.78
CA ALA A 300 1.42 44.06 -20.41
C ALA A 300 0.17 44.72 -19.83
N GLN A 301 0.36 45.78 -19.05
CA GLN A 301 -0.76 46.62 -18.60
C GLN A 301 -1.18 47.56 -19.75
N ASN A 302 -2.43 47.44 -20.16
CA ASN A 302 -3.03 48.38 -21.14
C ASN A 302 -3.05 49.79 -20.58
N LYS A 303 -2.47 50.72 -21.31
CA LYS A 303 -2.46 52.14 -20.94
C LYS A 303 -3.78 52.77 -21.40
N THR A 304 -4.64 53.08 -20.46
CA THR A 304 -5.90 53.78 -20.71
C THR A 304 -5.69 55.28 -20.53
N THR A 305 -5.80 56.04 -21.61
CA THR A 305 -5.74 57.52 -21.55
C THR A 305 -7.15 58.05 -21.68
N THR A 306 -7.58 58.85 -20.70
CA THR A 306 -8.89 59.49 -20.69
C THR A 306 -8.71 60.98 -21.01
N GLU A 307 -9.10 61.41 -22.19
CA GLU A 307 -9.21 62.84 -22.56
C GLU A 307 -10.68 63.17 -22.85
N GLY A 308 -11.28 63.87 -21.93
CA GLY A 308 -12.65 64.29 -22.05
C GLY A 308 -13.67 63.11 -22.05
N ARG A 309 -14.60 63.14 -23.00
CA ARG A 309 -15.72 62.17 -23.08
C ARG A 309 -15.41 60.93 -23.95
N LYS A 310 -14.15 60.74 -24.35
CA LYS A 310 -13.72 59.63 -25.22
C LYS A 310 -12.62 58.83 -24.53
N VAL A 311 -12.91 57.57 -24.26
CA VAL A 311 -11.97 56.60 -23.72
C VAL A 311 -11.41 55.82 -24.89
N THR A 312 -10.10 55.94 -25.11
CA THR A 312 -9.40 55.16 -26.15
C THR A 312 -8.41 54.25 -25.44
N THR A 313 -8.58 52.94 -25.61
CA THR A 313 -7.65 51.92 -25.12
C THR A 313 -6.80 51.46 -26.29
N GLU A 314 -5.54 51.80 -26.29
CA GLU A 314 -4.56 51.28 -27.24
C GLU A 314 -3.76 50.15 -26.61
N PRO A 315 -3.52 49.02 -27.32
CA PRO A 315 -2.59 48.00 -26.87
C PRO A 315 -1.18 48.62 -26.81
N ALA A 316 -0.54 48.54 -25.64
CA ALA A 316 0.86 48.95 -25.53
C ALA A 316 1.73 48.01 -26.39
N ALA A 317 2.63 48.59 -27.17
CA ALA A 317 3.61 47.85 -27.94
C ALA A 317 4.43 46.94 -27.00
N PRO A 318 4.72 45.68 -27.40
CA PRO A 318 5.54 44.79 -26.61
C PRO A 318 6.92 45.40 -26.39
N LEU A 319 7.30 45.62 -25.15
CA LEU A 319 8.67 45.97 -24.78
C LEU A 319 9.53 44.71 -25.00
N GLU A 320 10.27 44.69 -26.10
CA GLU A 320 11.33 43.71 -26.30
C GLU A 320 12.40 43.91 -25.22
N ALA A 321 12.38 43.07 -24.19
CA ALA A 321 13.50 42.93 -23.30
C ALA A 321 14.60 42.20 -24.08
N LYS A 322 15.70 42.85 -24.41
CA LYS A 322 16.88 42.26 -24.98
C LYS A 322 17.37 41.17 -24.06
N ALA A 323 17.14 39.91 -24.45
CA ALA A 323 17.82 38.76 -23.88
C ALA A 323 19.31 38.91 -24.22
N SER A 324 20.15 39.14 -23.24
CA SER A 324 21.60 39.10 -23.42
C SER A 324 21.99 37.63 -23.53
N GLU A 325 22.15 37.18 -24.76
CA GLU A 325 22.70 35.88 -25.10
C GLU A 325 24.21 35.97 -24.83
N ILE A 326 24.67 35.35 -23.75
CA ILE A 326 26.12 35.15 -23.51
C ILE A 326 26.41 33.74 -23.95
N GLU A 327 26.88 33.58 -25.17
CA GLU A 327 27.43 32.37 -25.70
C GLU A 327 28.86 32.20 -25.15
N VAL A 328 29.03 31.33 -24.16
CA VAL A 328 30.36 30.85 -23.73
C VAL A 328 30.57 29.50 -24.34
N THR A 329 31.34 29.49 -25.39
CA THR A 329 31.80 28.29 -26.07
C THR A 329 33.01 27.72 -25.35
N GLU A 330 32.81 26.69 -24.52
CA GLU A 330 33.86 25.74 -24.16
C GLU A 330 33.28 24.34 -23.96
N ALA A 331 33.88 23.40 -24.74
CA ALA A 331 33.80 21.94 -24.67
C ALA A 331 32.53 21.31 -24.06
N THR A 332 31.57 21.01 -24.93
CA THR A 332 30.55 19.94 -24.80
C THR A 332 29.84 19.73 -23.46
N ALA A 333 29.70 20.74 -22.64
CA ALA A 333 28.74 20.70 -21.51
C ALA A 333 27.37 21.12 -22.02
N ARG A 334 26.44 20.19 -22.13
CA ARG A 334 25.04 20.50 -22.50
C ARG A 334 24.34 21.07 -21.25
N ALA A 335 24.06 22.37 -21.26
CA ALA A 335 23.31 23.02 -20.21
C ALA A 335 21.83 23.12 -20.58
N PHE A 336 20.96 22.69 -19.69
CA PHE A 336 19.52 22.82 -19.82
C PHE A 336 19.03 24.00 -18.96
N VAL A 337 18.18 24.84 -19.54
CA VAL A 337 17.50 25.95 -18.85
C VAL A 337 16.02 25.63 -18.83
N PHE A 338 15.44 25.57 -17.64
CA PHE A 338 14.00 25.34 -17.43
C PHE A 338 13.35 26.55 -16.79
N ASP A 339 12.08 26.77 -17.12
CA ASP A 339 11.26 27.83 -16.53
C ASP A 339 10.92 27.54 -15.05
N PRO A 340 10.66 28.58 -14.23
CA PRO A 340 10.31 28.41 -12.82
C PRO A 340 8.96 27.74 -12.67
N GLY A 341 8.88 26.81 -11.70
CA GLY A 341 7.69 25.99 -11.48
C GLY A 341 7.53 24.87 -12.51
N THR A 342 8.58 24.59 -13.30
CA THR A 342 8.61 23.45 -14.21
C THR A 342 8.36 22.17 -13.43
N GLU A 343 7.49 21.32 -13.96
CA GLU A 343 7.27 20.00 -13.41
C GLU A 343 8.55 19.17 -13.55
N LEU A 344 8.86 18.39 -12.52
CA LEU A 344 10.05 17.54 -12.51
C LEU A 344 10.07 16.56 -13.69
N SER A 345 8.91 16.13 -14.18
CA SER A 345 8.76 15.27 -15.36
C SER A 345 9.53 15.83 -16.57
N ASN A 346 9.35 17.13 -16.86
CA ASN A 346 10.01 17.77 -18.00
C ASN A 346 11.53 17.81 -17.84
N ILE A 347 12.02 17.94 -16.61
CA ILE A 347 13.45 17.92 -16.30
C ILE A 347 14.03 16.52 -16.51
N VAL A 348 13.32 15.50 -16.01
CA VAL A 348 13.73 14.10 -16.18
C VAL A 348 13.73 13.69 -17.65
N ASP A 349 12.71 14.09 -18.42
CA ASP A 349 12.63 13.81 -19.85
C ASP A 349 13.78 14.47 -20.64
N ALA A 350 14.12 15.71 -20.30
CA ALA A 350 15.25 16.39 -20.93
C ALA A 350 16.60 15.73 -20.60
N ILE A 351 16.79 15.29 -19.35
CA ILE A 351 18.01 14.59 -18.94
C ILE A 351 18.10 13.22 -19.61
N ASN A 352 16.98 12.49 -19.71
CA ASN A 352 16.92 11.21 -20.43
C ASN A 352 17.19 11.36 -21.92
N ALA A 353 16.72 12.44 -22.56
CA ALA A 353 16.97 12.73 -23.97
C ALA A 353 18.47 12.91 -24.31
N VAL A 354 19.28 13.27 -23.31
CA VAL A 354 20.75 13.40 -23.44
C VAL A 354 21.47 12.09 -23.20
N GLY A 355 20.77 11.07 -22.68
CA GLY A 355 21.34 9.75 -22.41
C GLY A 355 22.16 9.69 -21.12
N ALA A 356 21.79 10.46 -20.10
CA ALA A 356 22.39 10.37 -18.77
C ALA A 356 22.17 8.98 -18.14
N ALA A 357 23.15 8.52 -17.37
CA ALA A 357 22.99 7.26 -16.64
C ALA A 357 21.97 7.40 -15.50
N PRO A 358 21.25 6.34 -15.12
CA PRO A 358 20.33 6.38 -13.99
C PRO A 358 20.95 6.87 -12.67
N SER A 359 22.23 6.55 -12.45
CA SER A 359 23.01 7.04 -11.30
C SER A 359 23.16 8.55 -11.27
N ASP A 360 23.30 9.18 -12.44
CA ASP A 360 23.48 10.63 -12.55
C ASP A 360 22.16 11.35 -12.23
N LEU A 361 21.03 10.76 -12.65
CA LEU A 361 19.69 11.25 -12.29
C LEU A 361 19.46 11.21 -10.77
N VAL A 362 19.85 10.11 -10.12
CA VAL A 362 19.75 10.01 -8.64
C VAL A 362 20.55 11.12 -7.99
N ALA A 363 21.82 11.30 -8.38
CA ALA A 363 22.70 12.31 -7.83
C ALA A 363 22.18 13.75 -8.05
N ILE A 364 21.59 14.04 -9.22
CA ILE A 364 20.96 15.33 -9.51
C ILE A 364 19.72 15.56 -8.62
N LEU A 365 18.86 14.54 -8.45
CA LEU A 365 17.68 14.63 -7.60
C LEU A 365 18.04 14.81 -6.13
N GLU A 366 19.06 14.13 -5.64
CA GLU A 366 19.61 14.32 -4.29
C GLU A 366 20.16 15.74 -4.11
N ALA A 367 20.93 16.25 -5.06
CA ALA A 367 21.44 17.61 -5.03
C ALA A 367 20.31 18.65 -5.03
N LEU A 368 19.26 18.45 -5.84
CA LEU A 368 18.05 19.28 -5.84
C LEU A 368 17.32 19.22 -4.48
N LYS A 369 17.29 18.08 -3.83
CA LYS A 369 16.68 17.92 -2.51
C LYS A 369 17.50 18.63 -1.44
N VAL A 370 18.81 18.41 -1.41
CA VAL A 370 19.73 19.02 -0.43
C VAL A 370 19.77 20.55 -0.59
N SER A 371 19.72 21.07 -1.81
CA SER A 371 19.64 22.51 -2.08
C SER A 371 18.28 23.13 -1.72
N GLY A 372 17.26 22.34 -1.39
CA GLY A 372 15.91 22.79 -1.14
C GLY A 372 15.15 23.22 -2.42
N ALA A 373 15.71 22.98 -3.58
CA ALA A 373 15.08 23.30 -4.86
C ALA A 373 13.96 22.31 -5.22
N LEU A 374 14.07 21.04 -4.81
CA LEU A 374 13.03 20.03 -4.99
C LEU A 374 11.99 20.12 -3.86
N ARG A 375 10.77 20.52 -4.19
CA ARG A 375 9.64 20.57 -3.27
C ARG A 375 8.87 19.26 -3.28
N ALA A 376 9.55 18.18 -2.91
CA ALA A 376 8.99 16.85 -2.80
C ALA A 376 9.78 15.99 -1.81
N GLU A 377 9.16 14.92 -1.35
CA GLU A 377 9.86 13.88 -0.62
C GLU A 377 10.59 12.98 -1.63
N LEU A 378 11.89 12.76 -1.43
CA LEU A 378 12.70 11.86 -2.23
C LEU A 378 12.91 10.56 -1.45
N ILE A 379 12.43 9.45 -2.03
CA ILE A 379 12.55 8.10 -1.48
C ILE A 379 13.41 7.27 -2.43
N ILE A 380 14.51 6.71 -1.94
CA ILE A 380 15.41 5.86 -2.71
C ILE A 380 15.23 4.42 -2.23
N ILE A 381 14.99 3.50 -3.18
CA ILE A 381 14.77 2.06 -2.93
C ILE A 381 15.69 1.18 -3.79
#